data_7f38222c7d341362925f0344ae4b7f03
#
_entry.id   7f38222c7d341362925f0344ae4b7f03
#
_cell.length_a   1.000
_cell.length_b   1.000
_cell.length_c   1.000
_cell.angle_alpha   90.00
_cell.angle_beta   90.00
_cell.angle_gamma   90.00
#
_symmetry.space_group_name_H-M   'P 1'
#
loop_
_entity.id
_entity.type
_entity.pdbx_description
1 polymer ?
#
loop_
_entity_poly.entity_id
_entity_poly.type
_entity_poly.pdbx_seq_one_letter_code
_entity_poly.pdbx_strand_id
1 'polypeptide(L)'
;MKRRVFLGLPVILGILFYIWYIFHASDNVAYSDYIRLVNSYLPDVTNPAKFFVPDILTRVPITYLGRIINVKLFGYNTYFDMTLGVLSLGAGAAVLALYAERNRSVGYLSFLLIQFVYFSLNKWEMLYNGTGWAHFLAFGCFFYNYYVLERVYGSGGEKKGAMARL
;
A
#
# COMPACT_ATOMS: atom_id res chain seq x y z
N MET A 1 -24.92 6.97 1.16
CA MET A 1 -24.08 7.52 2.24
C MET A 1 -23.74 6.48 3.32
N LYS A 2 -24.72 5.81 3.94
CA LYS A 2 -24.43 4.83 5.04
C LYS A 2 -23.44 3.72 4.67
N ARG A 3 -23.58 3.06 3.49
CA ARG A 3 -22.69 1.96 3.08
C ARG A 3 -21.22 2.40 2.95
N ARG A 4 -20.92 3.60 2.41
CA ARG A 4 -19.55 4.14 2.32
C ARG A 4 -18.90 4.25 3.69
N VAL A 5 -19.64 4.78 4.65
CA VAL A 5 -19.15 4.92 6.03
C VAL A 5 -18.83 3.55 6.63
N PHE A 6 -19.74 2.58 6.48
CA PHE A 6 -19.52 1.22 6.98
C PHE A 6 -18.33 0.51 6.32
N LEU A 7 -18.10 0.71 5.02
CA LEU A 7 -16.95 0.12 4.33
C LEU A 7 -15.65 0.88 4.63
N GLY A 8 -15.71 2.18 4.86
CA GLY A 8 -14.54 2.99 5.21
C GLY A 8 -14.03 2.75 6.64
N LEU A 9 -14.93 2.43 7.58
CA LEU A 9 -14.58 2.27 8.99
C LEU A 9 -13.51 1.19 9.23
N PRO A 10 -13.61 -0.05 8.70
CA PRO A 10 -12.57 -1.06 8.85
C PRO A 10 -11.22 -0.64 8.28
N VAL A 11 -11.21 0.11 7.17
CA VAL A 11 -9.99 0.64 6.56
C VAL A 11 -9.30 1.63 7.51
N ILE A 12 -10.07 2.58 8.06
CA ILE A 12 -9.55 3.57 9.01
C ILE A 12 -9.03 2.87 10.27
N LEU A 13 -9.80 1.93 10.83
CA LEU A 13 -9.38 1.18 12.02
C LEU A 13 -8.13 0.36 11.76
N GLY A 14 -7.98 -0.25 10.58
CA GLY A 14 -6.78 -0.98 10.18
C GLY A 14 -5.56 -0.05 10.08
N ILE A 15 -5.69 1.13 9.48
CA ILE A 15 -4.63 2.13 9.41
C ILE A 15 -4.23 2.60 10.82
N LEU A 16 -5.20 2.96 11.66
CA LEU A 16 -4.95 3.39 13.03
C LEU A 16 -4.27 2.31 13.86
N PHE A 17 -4.70 1.04 13.71
CA PHE A 17 -4.07 -0.10 14.36
C PHE A 17 -2.60 -0.25 13.95
N TYR A 18 -2.28 -0.16 12.65
CA TYR A 18 -0.90 -0.26 12.18
C TYR A 18 -0.04 0.95 12.58
N ILE A 19 -0.60 2.15 12.57
CA ILE A 19 0.11 3.34 13.10
C ILE A 19 0.43 3.14 14.59
N TRP A 20 -0.56 2.73 15.37
CA TRP A 20 -0.33 2.40 16.77
C TRP A 20 0.75 1.31 16.93
N TYR A 21 0.66 0.25 16.13
CA TYR A 21 1.58 -0.88 16.18
C TYR A 21 3.03 -0.47 15.90
N ILE A 22 3.30 0.31 14.85
CA ILE A 22 4.66 0.73 14.53
C ILE A 22 5.30 1.60 15.62
N PHE A 23 4.53 2.41 16.30
CA PHE A 23 5.06 3.25 17.38
C PHE A 23 5.21 2.55 18.74
N HIS A 24 4.57 1.40 18.93
CA HIS A 24 4.64 0.66 20.20
C HIS A 24 5.43 -0.64 20.11
N ALA A 25 5.57 -1.21 18.93
CA ALA A 25 6.21 -2.51 18.74
C ALA A 25 7.53 -2.42 17.96
N SER A 26 7.97 -1.22 17.57
CA SER A 26 9.25 -1.02 16.89
C SER A 26 10.06 0.11 17.50
N ASP A 27 11.38 -0.01 17.32
CA ASP A 27 12.33 1.05 17.59
C ASP A 27 12.79 1.68 16.27
N ASN A 28 13.32 2.91 16.35
CA ASN A 28 13.90 3.60 15.20
C ASN A 28 15.29 3.01 14.86
N VAL A 29 15.31 1.73 14.51
CA VAL A 29 16.53 0.97 14.21
C VAL A 29 16.45 0.37 12.81
N ALA A 30 17.56 0.44 12.08
CA ALA A 30 17.68 -0.22 10.79
C ALA A 30 17.63 -1.75 10.97
N TYR A 31 16.66 -2.40 10.33
CA TYR A 31 16.43 -3.84 10.42
C TYR A 31 16.57 -4.50 9.03
N SER A 32 17.19 -5.69 8.99
CA SER A 32 17.28 -6.52 7.79
C SER A 32 17.89 -5.78 6.59
N ASP A 33 17.21 -5.75 5.46
CA ASP A 33 17.63 -5.08 4.22
C ASP A 33 17.87 -3.58 4.36
N TYR A 34 17.32 -2.98 5.41
CA TYR A 34 17.52 -1.57 5.72
C TYR A 34 19.01 -1.23 5.90
N ILE A 35 19.77 -2.11 6.56
CA ILE A 35 21.22 -1.93 6.79
C ILE A 35 21.95 -1.88 5.47
N ARG A 36 21.61 -2.76 4.53
CA ARG A 36 22.21 -2.78 3.19
C ARG A 36 21.88 -1.50 2.41
N LEU A 37 20.64 -1.05 2.51
CA LEU A 37 20.19 0.17 1.84
C LEU A 37 20.89 1.42 2.40
N VAL A 38 21.12 1.48 3.72
CA VAL A 38 21.93 2.51 4.36
C VAL A 38 23.32 2.56 3.75
N ASN A 39 24.00 1.43 3.73
CA ASN A 39 25.36 1.34 3.22
C ASN A 39 25.49 1.69 1.73
N SER A 40 24.48 1.31 0.93
CA SER A 40 24.53 1.51 -0.52
C SER A 40 24.12 2.90 -0.97
N TYR A 41 23.25 3.59 -0.23
CA TYR A 41 22.61 4.82 -0.70
C TYR A 41 22.91 6.06 0.14
N LEU A 42 23.15 5.94 1.45
CA LEU A 42 23.34 7.11 2.30
C LEU A 42 24.53 7.99 1.91
N PRO A 43 25.71 7.45 1.56
CA PRO A 43 26.87 8.27 1.25
C PRO A 43 26.64 9.26 0.11
N ASP A 44 25.66 8.98 -0.76
CA ASP A 44 25.42 9.74 -1.98
C ASP A 44 23.95 9.73 -2.41
N VAL A 45 23.07 10.02 -1.45
CA VAL A 45 21.61 9.88 -1.59
C VAL A 45 21.01 10.78 -2.68
N THR A 46 21.71 11.84 -3.09
CA THR A 46 21.21 12.78 -4.10
C THR A 46 21.74 12.50 -5.51
N ASN A 47 22.59 11.51 -5.70
CA ASN A 47 23.15 11.17 -7.00
C ASN A 47 22.07 10.52 -7.91
N PRO A 48 21.69 11.14 -9.03
CA PRO A 48 20.68 10.59 -9.93
C PRO A 48 21.01 9.20 -10.48
N ALA A 49 22.30 8.86 -10.60
CA ALA A 49 22.73 7.54 -11.06
C ALA A 49 22.22 6.41 -10.15
N LYS A 50 22.00 6.70 -8.87
CA LYS A 50 21.47 5.73 -7.90
C LYS A 50 20.05 5.25 -8.21
N PHE A 51 19.25 6.01 -8.97
CA PHE A 51 17.92 5.57 -9.43
C PHE A 51 17.96 4.30 -10.29
N PHE A 52 19.07 4.05 -10.94
CA PHE A 52 19.21 2.93 -11.86
C PHE A 52 20.07 1.79 -11.30
N VAL A 53 20.63 1.98 -10.11
CA VAL A 53 21.41 0.93 -9.44
C VAL A 53 20.43 -0.18 -9.00
N PRO A 54 20.66 -1.42 -9.42
CA PRO A 54 19.84 -2.55 -8.97
C PRO A 54 20.15 -2.83 -7.49
N ASP A 55 19.11 -3.05 -6.72
CA ASP A 55 19.22 -3.63 -5.40
C ASP A 55 19.15 -5.15 -5.56
N ILE A 56 20.30 -5.81 -5.57
CA ILE A 56 20.52 -7.24 -5.87
C ILE A 56 19.83 -7.69 -7.18
N LEU A 57 18.51 -7.89 -7.18
CA LEU A 57 17.74 -8.44 -8.29
C LEU A 57 16.67 -7.47 -8.82
N THR A 58 16.39 -6.40 -8.10
CA THR A 58 15.29 -5.49 -8.42
C THR A 58 15.75 -4.04 -8.52
N ARG A 59 15.06 -3.29 -9.37
CA ARG A 59 15.19 -1.83 -9.46
C ARG A 59 13.86 -1.22 -9.08
N VAL A 60 13.82 -0.50 -7.97
CA VAL A 60 12.59 0.14 -7.48
C VAL A 60 12.82 1.64 -7.33
N PRO A 61 12.79 2.40 -8.44
CA PRO A 61 13.12 3.84 -8.44
C PRO A 61 12.33 4.65 -7.42
N ILE A 62 11.08 4.25 -7.13
CA ILE A 62 10.23 4.96 -6.18
C ILE A 62 10.76 4.90 -4.75
N THR A 63 11.44 3.81 -4.36
CA THR A 63 12.05 3.72 -3.03
C THR A 63 13.17 4.72 -2.87
N TYR A 64 13.85 5.05 -3.95
CA TYR A 64 14.90 6.05 -3.95
C TYR A 64 14.37 7.45 -3.66
N LEU A 65 13.22 7.82 -4.24
CA LEU A 65 12.54 9.08 -3.89
C LEU A 65 12.19 9.15 -2.41
N GLY A 66 11.61 8.08 -1.86
CA GLY A 66 11.31 7.99 -0.43
C GLY A 66 12.56 8.20 0.42
N ARG A 67 13.71 7.66 0.00
CA ARG A 67 14.98 7.83 0.73
C ARG A 67 15.53 9.23 0.68
N ILE A 68 15.49 9.90 -0.48
CA ILE A 68 15.90 11.31 -0.58
C ILE A 68 15.07 12.14 0.41
N ILE A 69 13.76 11.93 0.44
CA ILE A 69 12.85 12.63 1.36
C ILE A 69 13.21 12.29 2.80
N ASN A 70 13.35 11.00 3.13
CA ASN A 70 13.67 10.56 4.48
C ASN A 70 15.00 11.15 4.98
N VAL A 71 16.05 11.07 4.19
CA VAL A 71 17.36 11.60 4.58
C VAL A 71 17.35 13.12 4.70
N LYS A 72 16.75 13.83 3.73
CA LYS A 72 16.81 15.31 3.69
C LYS A 72 15.89 15.99 4.69
N LEU A 73 14.71 15.43 4.94
CA LEU A 73 13.70 16.07 5.78
C LEU A 73 13.59 15.44 7.18
N PHE A 74 13.88 14.14 7.31
CA PHE A 74 13.66 13.40 8.56
C PHE A 74 14.96 12.86 9.20
N GLY A 75 16.14 13.21 8.62
CA GLY A 75 17.44 12.80 9.19
C GLY A 75 17.62 11.27 9.23
N TYR A 76 17.01 10.56 8.30
CA TYR A 76 17.01 9.10 8.25
C TYR A 76 16.24 8.44 9.42
N ASN A 77 14.94 8.54 9.37
CA ASN A 77 14.03 7.99 10.38
C ASN A 77 13.27 6.78 9.82
N THR A 78 13.41 5.60 10.45
CA THR A 78 12.76 4.37 9.98
C THR A 78 11.23 4.45 10.11
N TYR A 79 10.69 5.18 11.09
CA TYR A 79 9.25 5.42 11.21
C TYR A 79 8.64 6.11 9.99
N PHE A 80 9.43 6.92 9.26
CA PHE A 80 8.96 7.51 8.01
C PHE A 80 8.61 6.43 6.98
N ASP A 81 9.51 5.49 6.73
CA ASP A 81 9.29 4.42 5.73
C ASP A 81 8.18 3.46 6.19
N MET A 82 8.13 3.13 7.49
CA MET A 82 7.04 2.32 8.04
C MET A 82 5.68 3.01 7.88
N THR A 83 5.62 4.33 8.12
CA THR A 83 4.39 5.12 7.94
C THR A 83 3.97 5.14 6.47
N LEU A 84 4.92 5.30 5.53
CA LEU A 84 4.64 5.14 4.09
C LEU A 84 4.10 3.73 3.79
N GLY A 85 4.62 2.70 4.46
CA GLY A 85 4.12 1.34 4.37
C GLY A 85 2.66 1.23 4.77
N VAL A 86 2.31 1.79 5.93
CA VAL A 86 0.91 1.80 6.42
C VAL A 86 -0.01 2.58 5.49
N LEU A 87 0.42 3.75 4.99
CA LEU A 87 -0.36 4.55 4.05
C LEU A 87 -0.57 3.83 2.72
N SER A 88 0.46 3.16 2.21
CA SER A 88 0.38 2.37 0.98
C SER A 88 -0.56 1.17 1.14
N LEU A 89 -0.48 0.48 2.28
CA LEU A 89 -1.40 -0.60 2.65
C LEU A 89 -2.84 -0.06 2.75
N GLY A 90 -3.02 1.08 3.43
CA GLY A 90 -4.30 1.75 3.56
C GLY A 90 -4.92 2.17 2.23
N ALA A 91 -4.09 2.65 1.29
CA ALA A 91 -4.54 2.98 -0.06
C ALA A 91 -5.10 1.75 -0.79
N GLY A 92 -4.41 0.60 -0.72
CA GLY A 92 -4.92 -0.66 -1.28
C GLY A 92 -6.23 -1.09 -0.64
N ALA A 93 -6.34 -1.00 0.70
CA ALA A 93 -7.57 -1.30 1.43
C ALA A 93 -8.74 -0.38 1.03
N ALA A 94 -8.45 0.91 0.79
CA ALA A 94 -9.45 1.88 0.32
C ALA A 94 -9.96 1.54 -1.09
N VAL A 95 -9.08 1.08 -1.98
CA VAL A 95 -9.50 0.61 -3.32
C VAL A 95 -10.42 -0.61 -3.20
N LEU A 96 -10.11 -1.56 -2.31
CA LEU A 96 -10.99 -2.71 -2.04
C LEU A 96 -12.35 -2.26 -1.49
N ALA A 97 -12.39 -1.21 -0.65
CA ALA A 97 -13.64 -0.63 -0.16
C ALA A 97 -14.45 0.02 -1.28
N LEU A 98 -13.82 0.73 -2.21
CA LEU A 98 -14.46 1.30 -3.39
C LEU A 98 -15.03 0.20 -4.31
N TYR A 99 -14.28 -0.90 -4.47
CA TYR A 99 -14.75 -2.06 -5.22
C TYR A 99 -16.00 -2.69 -4.55
N ALA A 100 -15.94 -2.92 -3.25
CA ALA A 100 -17.06 -3.47 -2.49
C ALA A 100 -18.29 -2.53 -2.46
N GLU A 101 -18.08 -1.21 -2.46
CA GLU A 101 -19.18 -0.25 -2.57
C GLU A 101 -19.94 -0.39 -3.89
N ARG A 102 -19.19 -0.54 -4.98
CA ARG A 102 -19.74 -0.67 -6.33
C ARG A 102 -20.42 -2.03 -6.52
N ASN A 103 -19.75 -3.09 -6.10
CA ASN A 103 -20.25 -4.44 -6.22
C ASN A 103 -21.13 -4.81 -5.01
N ARG A 104 -22.45 -4.67 -5.17
CA ARG A 104 -23.41 -4.91 -4.10
C ARG A 104 -23.55 -6.37 -3.70
N SER A 105 -23.02 -7.30 -4.49
CA SER A 105 -22.99 -8.73 -4.13
C SER A 105 -21.98 -9.02 -3.01
N VAL A 106 -21.01 -8.15 -2.80
CA VAL A 106 -20.06 -8.24 -1.68
C VAL A 106 -20.79 -7.87 -0.38
N GLY A 107 -21.09 -8.86 0.44
CA GLY A 107 -21.67 -8.67 1.76
C GLY A 107 -20.72 -7.95 2.71
N TYR A 108 -21.27 -7.23 3.70
CA TYR A 108 -20.45 -6.51 4.69
C TYR A 108 -19.56 -7.46 5.50
N LEU A 109 -20.06 -8.61 5.91
CA LEU A 109 -19.26 -9.61 6.66
C LEU A 109 -18.09 -10.13 5.82
N SER A 110 -18.32 -10.44 4.55
CA SER A 110 -17.24 -10.87 3.63
C SER A 110 -16.18 -9.79 3.48
N PHE A 111 -16.60 -8.53 3.38
CA PHE A 111 -15.67 -7.39 3.32
C PHE A 111 -14.87 -7.25 4.62
N LEU A 112 -15.50 -7.38 5.78
CA LEU A 112 -14.81 -7.36 7.07
C LEU A 112 -13.75 -8.45 7.17
N LEU A 113 -14.06 -9.67 6.75
CA LEU A 113 -13.11 -10.79 6.74
C LEU A 113 -11.92 -10.50 5.80
N ILE A 114 -12.18 -9.94 4.62
CA ILE A 114 -11.13 -9.52 3.69
C ILE A 114 -10.24 -8.46 4.35
N GLN A 115 -10.80 -7.43 4.99
CA GLN A 115 -10.04 -6.39 5.66
C GLN A 115 -9.24 -6.94 6.86
N PHE A 116 -9.80 -7.86 7.63
CA PHE A 116 -9.12 -8.52 8.74
C PHE A 116 -7.87 -9.29 8.25
N VAL A 117 -8.00 -10.07 7.17
CA VAL A 117 -6.86 -10.77 6.56
C VAL A 117 -5.88 -9.76 5.94
N TYR A 118 -6.40 -8.73 5.29
CA TYR A 118 -5.58 -7.71 4.64
C TYR A 118 -4.75 -6.90 5.63
N PHE A 119 -5.27 -6.58 6.81
CA PHE A 119 -4.57 -5.92 7.91
C PHE A 119 -4.00 -6.91 8.95
N SER A 120 -3.81 -8.19 8.59
CA SER A 120 -3.16 -9.15 9.49
C SER A 120 -1.67 -8.82 9.65
N LEU A 121 -1.11 -9.07 10.84
CA LEU A 121 0.30 -8.83 11.13
C LEU A 121 1.27 -9.80 10.42
N ASN A 122 0.81 -10.71 9.59
CA ASN A 122 1.67 -11.59 8.78
C ASN A 122 2.64 -10.82 7.85
N LYS A 123 2.42 -9.51 7.69
CA LYS A 123 3.26 -8.61 6.86
C LYS A 123 4.21 -7.75 7.69
N TRP A 124 4.34 -8.01 8.99
CA TRP A 124 5.13 -7.18 9.89
C TRP A 124 6.58 -7.03 9.40
N GLU A 125 7.22 -8.10 8.98
CA GLU A 125 8.60 -8.08 8.49
C GLU A 125 8.76 -7.15 7.27
N MET A 126 7.84 -7.23 6.32
CA MET A 126 7.85 -6.35 5.16
C MET A 126 7.60 -4.88 5.55
N LEU A 127 6.82 -4.62 6.59
CA LEU A 127 6.61 -3.27 7.11
C LEU A 127 7.90 -2.69 7.71
N TYR A 128 8.66 -3.51 8.45
CA TYR A 128 9.90 -3.08 9.11
C TYR A 128 11.11 -3.02 8.17
N ASN A 129 11.04 -3.62 7.01
CA ASN A 129 12.15 -3.77 6.07
C ASN A 129 12.52 -2.46 5.33
N GLY A 130 11.79 -1.36 5.51
CA GLY A 130 12.07 -0.06 4.89
C GLY A 130 11.88 0.01 3.35
N THR A 131 11.74 -1.13 2.67
CA THR A 131 11.39 -1.22 1.24
C THR A 131 9.97 -1.68 1.02
N GLY A 132 9.33 -2.20 2.06
CA GLY A 132 8.01 -2.82 2.00
C GLY A 132 6.91 -1.89 1.52
N TRP A 133 7.01 -0.60 1.80
CA TRP A 133 6.02 0.37 1.37
C TRP A 133 5.81 0.38 -0.16
N ALA A 134 6.87 0.19 -0.95
CA ALA A 134 6.77 0.13 -2.40
C ALA A 134 6.02 -1.13 -2.87
N HIS A 135 6.18 -2.26 -2.17
CA HIS A 135 5.44 -3.48 -2.45
C HIS A 135 3.94 -3.29 -2.12
N PHE A 136 3.62 -2.70 -0.98
CA PHE A 136 2.23 -2.40 -0.63
C PHE A 136 1.60 -1.43 -1.63
N LEU A 137 2.36 -0.42 -2.08
CA LEU A 137 1.90 0.51 -3.11
C LEU A 137 1.64 -0.21 -4.44
N ALA A 138 2.53 -1.13 -4.85
CA ALA A 138 2.35 -1.92 -6.06
C ALA A 138 1.07 -2.76 -6.01
N PHE A 139 0.77 -3.41 -4.88
CA PHE A 139 -0.51 -4.11 -4.68
C PHE A 139 -1.70 -3.15 -4.75
N GLY A 140 -1.59 -1.97 -4.14
CA GLY A 140 -2.63 -0.94 -4.23
C GLY A 140 -2.89 -0.51 -5.68
N CYS A 141 -1.82 -0.28 -6.46
CA CYS A 141 -1.92 0.03 -7.89
C CYS A 141 -2.55 -1.12 -8.70
N PHE A 142 -2.20 -2.38 -8.37
CA PHE A 142 -2.80 -3.55 -9.00
C PHE A 142 -4.31 -3.61 -8.76
N PHE A 143 -4.77 -3.44 -7.51
CA PHE A 143 -6.19 -3.40 -7.18
C PHE A 143 -6.91 -2.24 -7.87
N TYR A 144 -6.26 -1.07 -7.94
CA TYR A 144 -6.81 0.08 -8.63
C TYR A 144 -6.98 -0.17 -10.13
N ASN A 145 -5.99 -0.76 -10.79
CA ASN A 145 -6.10 -1.16 -12.19
C ASN A 145 -7.28 -2.10 -12.41
N TYR A 146 -7.43 -3.09 -11.53
CA TYR A 146 -8.55 -4.04 -11.62
C TYR A 146 -9.90 -3.32 -11.46
N TYR A 147 -10.01 -2.42 -10.50
CA TYR A 147 -11.18 -1.58 -10.30
C TYR A 147 -11.52 -0.73 -11.53
N VAL A 148 -10.52 -0.13 -12.16
CA VAL A 148 -10.70 0.69 -13.38
C VAL A 148 -11.12 -0.18 -14.57
N LEU A 149 -10.46 -1.31 -14.78
CA LEU A 149 -10.80 -2.24 -15.86
C LEU A 149 -12.25 -2.73 -15.74
N GLU A 150 -12.66 -3.13 -14.55
CA GLU A 150 -14.06 -3.52 -14.32
C GLU A 150 -15.03 -2.37 -14.57
N ARG A 151 -14.64 -1.14 -14.22
CA ARG A 151 -15.44 0.05 -14.50
C ARG A 151 -15.61 0.30 -16.00
N VAL A 152 -14.56 0.10 -16.79
CA VAL A 152 -14.56 0.35 -18.24
C VAL A 152 -15.28 -0.76 -18.99
N TYR A 153 -14.95 -2.01 -18.68
CA TYR A 153 -15.46 -3.16 -19.45
C TYR A 153 -16.77 -3.73 -18.89
N GLY A 154 -17.00 -3.68 -17.59
CA GLY A 154 -18.23 -4.14 -16.95
C GLY A 154 -19.46 -3.33 -17.35
N SER A 155 -19.29 -2.01 -17.56
CA SER A 155 -20.39 -1.15 -18.05
C SER A 155 -20.73 -1.39 -19.54
N GLY A 156 -19.82 -1.98 -20.32
CA GLY A 156 -20.07 -2.34 -21.73
C GLY A 156 -20.92 -3.60 -21.90
N GLY A 157 -20.84 -4.52 -20.94
CA GLY A 157 -21.61 -5.77 -20.96
C GLY A 157 -23.11 -5.56 -20.65
N GLU A 158 -23.44 -4.66 -19.71
CA GLU A 158 -24.83 -4.32 -19.39
C GLU A 158 -25.56 -3.64 -20.56
N LYS A 159 -24.88 -2.75 -21.30
CA LYS A 159 -25.45 -2.10 -22.49
C LYS A 159 -25.71 -3.07 -23.63
N LYS A 160 -24.81 -4.07 -23.84
CA LYS A 160 -25.02 -5.12 -24.86
C LYS A 160 -26.14 -6.10 -24.46
N GLY A 161 -26.25 -6.43 -23.18
CA GLY A 161 -27.33 -7.28 -22.66
C GLY A 161 -28.72 -6.64 -22.71
N ALA A 162 -28.81 -5.32 -22.54
CA ALA A 162 -30.06 -4.57 -22.70
C ALA A 162 -30.50 -4.45 -24.16
N MET A 163 -29.55 -4.33 -25.09
CA MET A 163 -29.84 -4.27 -26.55
C MET A 163 -30.16 -5.63 -27.17
N ALA A 164 -29.77 -6.73 -26.54
CA ALA A 164 -30.11 -8.09 -26.97
C ALA A 164 -31.49 -8.57 -26.45
N ARG A 165 -32.18 -7.79 -25.62
CA ARG A 165 -33.51 -8.07 -25.07
C ARG A 165 -34.61 -7.20 -25.67
N LEU A 166 -34.28 -6.34 -26.64
CA LEU A 166 -35.22 -5.61 -27.51
C LEU A 166 -35.30 -6.29 -28.88
#